data_7e3426c61c2e08d36538abce978917f0
#
_entry.id   7e3426c61c2e08d36538abce978917f0
#
_cell.length_a   1.000
_cell.length_b   1.000
_cell.length_c   1.000
_cell.angle_alpha   90.00
_cell.angle_beta   90.00
_cell.angle_gamma   90.00
#
_symmetry.space_group_name_H-M   'P 1'
#
loop_
_entity.id
_entity.type
_entity.pdbx_description
1 polymer ?
#
loop_
_entity_poly.entity_id
_entity_poly.type
_entity_poly.pdbx_seq_one_letter_code
_entity_poly.pdbx_strand_id
1 'polypeptide(L)'
;MIWQLIFTNQYNRRAAKFLKRQPDVQTQYAKTLELLELNPHHPSLRIHGLSGRLDGLQSISINLKYRVTIEMIITECEIVFINVGDHDAVY
;
A
#
# COMPACT_ATOMS: atom_id res chain seq x y z
N MET A 1 -16.04 -6.71 8.17
CA MET A 1 -15.33 -5.70 8.96
C MET A 1 -14.49 -4.85 8.02
N ILE A 2 -14.57 -3.53 8.16
CA ILE A 2 -13.85 -2.60 7.30
C ILE A 2 -12.56 -2.18 7.99
N TRP A 3 -11.44 -2.25 7.27
CA TRP A 3 -10.16 -1.82 7.79
C TRP A 3 -10.03 -0.31 7.70
N GLN A 4 -9.47 0.32 8.74
CA GLN A 4 -9.22 1.75 8.74
C GLN A 4 -7.85 2.01 8.10
N LEU A 5 -7.85 2.83 7.05
CA LEU A 5 -6.61 3.21 6.34
C LEU A 5 -6.01 4.44 7.01
N ILE A 6 -4.77 4.34 7.45
CA ILE A 6 -4.05 5.41 8.15
C ILE A 6 -2.95 5.97 7.23
N PHE A 7 -3.08 7.25 6.90
CA PHE A 7 -2.14 7.95 6.02
C PHE A 7 -1.33 8.96 6.82
N THR A 8 -0.03 8.73 6.94
CA THR A 8 0.86 9.68 7.59
C THR A 8 1.17 10.84 6.67
N ASN A 9 1.61 11.98 7.24
CA ASN A 9 2.01 13.13 6.43
C ASN A 9 3.17 12.78 5.48
N GLN A 10 4.11 11.97 5.96
CA GLN A 10 5.23 11.53 5.12
C GLN A 10 4.74 10.68 3.95
N TYR A 11 3.82 9.75 4.20
CA TYR A 11 3.26 8.93 3.12
C TYR A 11 2.51 9.80 2.12
N ASN A 12 1.69 10.74 2.60
CA ASN A 12 0.91 11.61 1.73
C ASN A 12 1.81 12.41 0.77
N ARG A 13 2.95 12.90 1.25
CA ARG A 13 3.91 13.60 0.39
C ARG A 13 4.50 12.67 -0.66
N ARG A 14 4.84 11.45 -0.27
CA ARG A 14 5.39 10.44 -1.20
C ARG A 14 4.37 10.03 -2.25
N ALA A 15 3.13 9.79 -1.82
CA ALA A 15 2.05 9.40 -2.72
C ALA A 15 1.69 10.50 -3.71
N ALA A 16 1.65 11.75 -3.26
CA ALA A 16 1.37 12.89 -4.13
C ALA A 16 2.43 13.01 -5.22
N LYS A 17 3.71 12.85 -4.86
CA LYS A 17 4.83 12.88 -5.80
C LYS A 17 4.74 11.74 -6.80
N PHE A 18 4.45 10.53 -6.30
CA PHE A 18 4.34 9.34 -7.12
C PHE A 18 3.21 9.48 -8.15
N LEU A 19 2.01 9.88 -7.70
CA LEU A 19 0.85 10.00 -8.58
C LEU A 19 1.00 11.15 -9.58
N LYS A 20 1.73 12.20 -9.22
CA LYS A 20 2.03 13.29 -10.14
C LYS A 20 2.91 12.82 -11.28
N ARG A 21 3.88 11.92 -10.99
CA ARG A 21 4.77 11.37 -12.00
C ARG A 21 4.11 10.25 -12.81
N GLN A 22 3.13 9.57 -12.22
CA GLN A 22 2.44 8.41 -12.83
C GLN A 22 0.93 8.64 -12.85
N PRO A 23 0.44 9.63 -13.62
CA PRO A 23 -0.99 9.98 -13.58
C PRO A 23 -1.92 8.86 -14.07
N ASP A 24 -1.45 7.99 -14.96
CA ASP A 24 -2.24 6.85 -15.44
C ASP A 24 -2.44 5.76 -14.40
N VAL A 25 -1.75 5.81 -13.27
CA VAL A 25 -1.89 4.84 -12.20
C VAL A 25 -2.97 5.25 -11.20
N GLN A 26 -3.46 6.49 -11.27
CA GLN A 26 -4.39 7.03 -10.26
C GLN A 26 -5.65 6.18 -10.10
N THR A 27 -6.26 5.74 -11.20
CA THR A 27 -7.48 4.91 -11.15
C THR A 27 -7.19 3.56 -10.49
N GLN A 28 -6.07 2.94 -10.84
CA GLN A 28 -5.68 1.66 -10.25
C GLN A 28 -5.36 1.82 -8.76
N TYR A 29 -4.71 2.91 -8.39
CA TYR A 29 -4.39 3.22 -7.00
C TYR A 29 -5.67 3.36 -6.17
N ALA A 30 -6.66 4.10 -6.67
CA ALA A 30 -7.93 4.29 -5.98
C ALA A 30 -8.64 2.95 -5.76
N LYS A 31 -8.67 2.08 -6.79
CA LYS A 31 -9.27 0.74 -6.67
C LYS A 31 -8.52 -0.12 -5.66
N THR A 32 -7.20 -0.01 -5.62
CA THR A 32 -6.38 -0.74 -4.65
C THR A 32 -6.77 -0.36 -3.22
N LEU A 33 -6.96 0.93 -2.96
CA LEU A 33 -7.38 1.39 -1.63
C LEU A 33 -8.77 0.86 -1.26
N GLU A 34 -9.71 0.86 -2.21
CA GLU A 34 -11.05 0.31 -1.97
C GLU A 34 -10.99 -1.17 -1.61
N LEU A 35 -10.24 -1.96 -2.37
CA LEU A 35 -10.09 -3.38 -2.10
C LEU A 35 -9.43 -3.63 -0.76
N LEU A 36 -8.38 -2.88 -0.46
CA LEU A 36 -7.63 -3.04 0.79
C LEU A 36 -8.52 -2.80 2.01
N GLU A 37 -9.37 -1.78 1.93
CA GLU A 37 -10.29 -1.44 3.01
C GLU A 37 -11.28 -2.56 3.28
N LEU A 38 -11.77 -3.21 2.23
CA LEU A 38 -12.76 -4.27 2.34
C LEU A 38 -12.15 -5.63 2.62
N ASN A 39 -11.03 -5.95 2.00
CA ASN A 39 -10.39 -7.26 2.13
C ASN A 39 -8.90 -7.20 1.77
N PRO A 40 -8.01 -7.02 2.77
CA PRO A 40 -6.57 -6.96 2.52
C PRO A 40 -6.02 -8.23 1.88
N HIS A 41 -6.73 -9.34 1.99
CA HIS A 41 -6.30 -10.62 1.45
C HIS A 41 -6.91 -10.93 0.08
N HIS A 42 -7.55 -9.93 -0.55
CA HIS A 42 -8.06 -10.11 -1.91
C HIS A 42 -6.92 -10.52 -2.85
N PRO A 43 -7.10 -11.55 -3.69
CA PRO A 43 -6.02 -12.07 -4.55
C PRO A 43 -5.34 -11.02 -5.43
N SER A 44 -6.11 -10.02 -5.90
CA SER A 44 -5.56 -8.97 -6.77
C SER A 44 -4.51 -8.11 -6.08
N LEU A 45 -4.53 -8.04 -4.75
CA LEU A 45 -3.59 -7.22 -3.98
C LEU A 45 -2.24 -7.91 -3.80
N ARG A 46 -2.17 -9.23 -3.94
CA ARG A 46 -0.94 -10.02 -3.81
C ARG A 46 -0.17 -9.66 -2.55
N ILE A 47 -0.88 -9.55 -1.43
CA ILE A 47 -0.25 -9.20 -0.15
C ILE A 47 0.77 -10.25 0.25
N HIS A 48 1.94 -9.80 0.71
CA HIS A 48 2.94 -10.69 1.27
C HIS A 48 3.81 -9.94 2.26
N GLY A 49 4.35 -10.70 3.23
CA GLY A 49 5.26 -10.14 4.24
C GLY A 49 6.63 -9.83 3.65
N LEU A 50 7.27 -8.82 4.20
CA LEU A 50 8.63 -8.43 3.83
C LEU A 50 9.61 -8.94 4.88
N SER A 51 10.90 -8.98 4.53
CA SER A 51 11.94 -9.51 5.40
C SER A 51 13.10 -8.52 5.55
N GLY A 52 14.12 -8.91 6.33
CA GLY A 52 15.27 -8.06 6.58
C GLY A 52 14.88 -6.83 7.38
N ARG A 53 15.35 -5.67 6.96
CA ARG A 53 15.05 -4.40 7.65
C ARG A 53 13.58 -4.00 7.57
N LEU A 54 12.82 -4.62 6.65
CA LEU A 54 11.38 -4.36 6.48
C LEU A 54 10.52 -5.44 7.13
N ASP A 55 11.11 -6.30 7.95
CA ASP A 55 10.39 -7.33 8.67
C ASP A 55 9.26 -6.72 9.48
N GLY A 56 8.09 -7.36 9.45
CA GLY A 56 6.89 -6.86 10.09
C GLY A 56 6.00 -6.00 9.20
N LEU A 57 6.49 -5.62 8.02
CA LEU A 57 5.70 -4.88 7.04
C LEU A 57 5.22 -5.82 5.95
N GLN A 58 4.21 -5.39 5.21
CA GLN A 58 3.65 -6.11 4.08
C GLN A 58 3.72 -5.26 2.82
N SER A 59 3.71 -5.94 1.68
CA SER A 59 3.64 -5.30 0.37
C SER A 59 2.32 -5.68 -0.30
N ILE A 60 1.66 -4.70 -0.91
CA ILE A 60 0.50 -4.95 -1.77
C ILE A 60 0.76 -4.39 -3.16
N SER A 61 0.10 -4.97 -4.15
CA SER A 61 0.28 -4.61 -5.55
C SER A 61 -0.77 -3.61 -6.00
N ILE A 62 -0.34 -2.49 -6.61
CA ILE A 62 -1.24 -1.61 -7.37
C ILE A 62 -1.43 -2.22 -8.75
N ASN A 63 -0.32 -2.61 -9.38
CA ASN A 63 -0.27 -3.33 -10.65
C ASN A 63 1.03 -4.14 -10.68
N LEU A 64 1.43 -4.64 -11.85
CA LEU A 64 2.64 -5.46 -11.94
C LEU A 64 3.93 -4.70 -11.64
N LYS A 65 3.91 -3.37 -11.77
CA LYS A 65 5.10 -2.54 -11.61
C LYS A 65 5.17 -1.84 -10.25
N TYR A 66 4.01 -1.39 -9.71
CA TYR A 66 3.99 -0.51 -8.54
C TYR A 66 3.37 -1.20 -7.34
N ARG A 67 3.91 -0.90 -6.16
CA ARG A 67 3.52 -1.52 -4.89
C ARG A 67 3.42 -0.49 -3.78
N VAL A 68 2.64 -0.84 -2.75
CA VAL A 68 2.53 -0.06 -1.53
C VAL A 68 3.05 -0.91 -0.38
N THR A 69 3.91 -0.32 0.46
CA THR A 69 4.36 -0.94 1.71
C THR A 69 3.44 -0.47 2.82
N ILE A 70 2.91 -1.42 3.58
CA ILE A 70 1.96 -1.15 4.66
C ILE A 70 2.37 -1.88 5.92
N GLU A 71 1.84 -1.41 7.06
CA GLU A 71 1.89 -2.13 8.32
C GLU A 71 0.48 -2.43 8.76
N MET A 72 0.15 -3.71 8.97
CA MET A 72 -1.16 -4.12 9.43
C MET A 72 -1.18 -4.24 10.94
N ILE A 73 -2.04 -3.46 11.59
CA ILE A 73 -2.24 -3.52 13.03
C ILE A 73 -3.56 -4.28 13.26
N ILE A 74 -3.43 -5.59 13.38
CA ILE A 74 -4.58 -6.52 13.38
C ILE A 74 -5.53 -6.21 14.53
N THR A 75 -5.00 -5.97 15.73
CA THR A 75 -5.79 -5.73 16.92
C THR A 75 -6.70 -4.50 16.79
N GLU A 76 -6.30 -3.53 16.00
CA GLU A 76 -7.04 -2.28 15.83
C GLU A 76 -7.77 -2.21 14.49
N CYS A 77 -7.66 -3.22 13.65
CA CYS A 77 -8.14 -3.22 12.26
C CYS A 77 -7.65 -2.01 11.49
N GLU A 78 -6.37 -1.69 11.64
CA GLU A 78 -5.74 -0.53 10.98
C GLU A 78 -4.68 -0.97 10.00
N ILE A 79 -4.55 -0.22 8.91
CA ILE A 79 -3.50 -0.40 7.92
C ILE A 79 -2.78 0.92 7.77
N VAL A 80 -1.53 0.97 8.21
CA VAL A 80 -0.71 2.18 8.15
C VAL A 80 0.10 2.16 6.87
N PHE A 81 0.01 3.24 6.09
CA PHE A 81 0.71 3.36 4.81
C PHE A 81 2.12 3.90 5.05
N ILE A 82 3.11 3.18 4.52
CA ILE A 82 4.53 3.47 4.76
C ILE A 82 5.21 4.08 3.53
N ASN A 83 5.06 3.44 2.36
CA ASN A 83 5.73 3.90 1.14
C ASN A 83 4.99 3.41 -0.09
N VAL A 84 5.25 4.07 -1.23
CA VAL A 84 4.67 3.69 -2.53
C VAL A 84 5.69 3.96 -3.62
N GLY A 85 5.72 3.08 -4.62
CA GLY A 85 6.62 3.21 -5.74
C GLY A 85 6.80 1.89 -6.47
N ASP A 86 7.84 1.80 -7.32
CA ASP A 86 8.17 0.54 -7.96
C ASP A 86 8.88 -0.38 -6.96
N HIS A 87 9.14 -1.62 -7.40
CA HIS A 87 9.75 -2.63 -6.53
C HIS A 87 11.07 -2.14 -5.91
N ASP A 88 11.92 -1.48 -6.71
CA ASP A 88 13.22 -1.03 -6.22
C ASP A 88 13.08 0.14 -5.24
N ALA A 89 12.09 0.99 -5.43
CA ALA A 89 11.90 2.16 -4.57
C ALA A 89 11.38 1.79 -3.18
N VAL A 90 10.58 0.71 -3.07
CA VAL A 90 9.94 0.34 -1.79
C VAL A 90 10.66 -0.79 -1.07
N TYR A 91 11.55 -1.47 -1.73
CA TYR A 91 12.32 -2.58 -1.16
C TYR A 91 13.79 -2.19 -1.03
#